data_f1d027b56024acb47a036b541165040c
#
_entry.id   f1d027b56024acb47a036b541165040c
#
_cell.length_a   1.000
_cell.length_b   1.000
_cell.length_c   1.000
_cell.angle_alpha   90.00
_cell.angle_beta   90.00
_cell.angle_gamma   90.00
#
_symmetry.space_group_name_H-M   'P 1'
#
loop_
_entity.id
_entity.type
_entity.pdbx_description
1 polymer ?
#
loop_
_entity_poly.entity_id
_entity_poly.type
_entity_poly.pdbx_seq_one_letter_code
_entity_poly.pdbx_strand_id
1 'polypeptide(L)'
;KAFLAPEDAGLAAAKEIVKTSDGFAEVYPEHKFRIVELLQMQGFTCGMTGDGVNDAPALKKSQIGIAVEGATDAARAAADIVLTAPGLGVIIDAIITARMIFARVRNYVIYRIACTLQLVFFFFLGCLIFYPSQYYCTKDSESDSISGSAFDDCSGTEDYESSDSSYPYYYPSAKYSFCIPVLGIVIITILNDGCMLTIARDHVIPAKAPQSWDLNQLRVVATVLGVVPLISSLVRC
;
A
#
# COMPACT_ATOMS: atom_id res chain seq x y z
N LYS A 1 33.11 -5.08 31.96
CA LYS A 1 33.97 -3.95 31.53
C LYS A 1 34.07 -3.82 29.99
N ALA A 2 33.99 -4.89 29.21
CA ALA A 2 34.03 -4.85 27.75
C ALA A 2 32.80 -4.17 27.12
N PHE A 3 31.64 -4.19 27.79
CA PHE A 3 30.39 -3.62 27.28
C PHE A 3 30.32 -2.09 27.34
N LEU A 4 31.16 -1.45 28.15
CA LEU A 4 31.16 -0.01 28.38
C LEU A 4 32.35 0.72 27.72
N ALA A 5 33.21 -0.01 26.99
CA ALA A 5 34.37 0.59 26.34
C ALA A 5 33.96 1.34 25.06
N PRO A 6 34.24 2.63 24.94
CA PRO A 6 33.87 3.42 23.77
C PRO A 6 34.82 3.27 22.57
N GLU A 7 35.90 2.48 22.68
CA GLU A 7 36.93 2.43 21.65
C GLU A 7 36.85 1.17 20.78
N ASP A 8 37.22 1.29 19.50
CA ASP A 8 36.99 0.35 18.39
C ASP A 8 37.39 -1.11 18.65
N ALA A 9 38.44 -1.41 19.40
CA ALA A 9 38.87 -2.76 19.71
C ALA A 9 37.92 -3.47 20.73
N GLY A 10 37.43 -2.73 21.73
CA GLY A 10 36.45 -3.23 22.70
C GLY A 10 35.10 -3.45 22.07
N LEU A 11 34.73 -2.65 21.06
CA LEU A 11 33.46 -2.76 20.33
C LEU A 11 33.39 -4.04 19.49
N ALA A 12 34.47 -4.42 18.81
CA ALA A 12 34.51 -5.65 18.01
C ALA A 12 34.36 -6.91 18.90
N ALA A 13 35.07 -6.94 20.02
CA ALA A 13 34.96 -8.04 20.99
C ALA A 13 33.53 -8.10 21.61
N ALA A 14 32.93 -6.94 21.95
CA ALA A 14 31.58 -6.89 22.48
C ALA A 14 30.53 -7.37 21.47
N LYS A 15 30.67 -7.03 20.19
CA LYS A 15 29.80 -7.52 19.10
C LYS A 15 29.88 -9.03 18.97
N GLU A 16 31.09 -9.61 19.01
CA GLU A 16 31.28 -11.05 18.90
C GLU A 16 30.68 -11.79 20.12
N ILE A 17 30.88 -11.27 21.33
CA ILE A 17 30.29 -11.84 22.56
C ILE A 17 28.76 -11.82 22.47
N VAL A 18 28.15 -10.70 22.06
CA VAL A 18 26.68 -10.58 21.96
C VAL A 18 26.11 -11.55 20.92
N LYS A 19 26.84 -11.80 19.84
CA LYS A 19 26.42 -12.70 18.76
C LYS A 19 26.50 -14.18 19.15
N THR A 20 27.52 -14.55 19.93
CA THR A 20 27.82 -15.97 20.28
C THR A 20 27.21 -16.42 21.58
N SER A 21 26.81 -15.48 22.45
CA SER A 21 26.25 -15.82 23.77
C SER A 21 24.75 -16.05 23.69
N ASP A 22 24.29 -17.13 24.32
CA ASP A 22 22.86 -17.47 24.42
C ASP A 22 22.14 -16.73 25.55
N GLY A 23 22.89 -16.12 26.49
CA GLY A 23 22.31 -15.39 27.60
C GLY A 23 23.34 -14.60 28.40
N PHE A 24 22.82 -13.64 29.18
CA PHE A 24 23.60 -12.75 30.02
C PHE A 24 23.04 -12.74 31.44
N ALA A 25 23.89 -12.90 32.44
CA ALA A 25 23.54 -12.83 33.88
C ALA A 25 24.04 -11.51 34.48
N GLU A 26 23.41 -11.07 35.54
CA GLU A 26 23.79 -9.87 36.32
C GLU A 26 23.87 -8.59 35.45
N VAL A 27 22.85 -8.39 34.58
CA VAL A 27 22.82 -7.34 33.59
C VAL A 27 22.15 -6.08 34.16
N TYR A 28 22.87 -4.97 34.18
CA TYR A 28 22.30 -3.67 34.51
C TYR A 28 21.41 -3.13 33.38
N PRO A 29 20.50 -2.17 33.64
CA PRO A 29 19.62 -1.60 32.59
C PRO A 29 20.38 -1.04 31.37
N GLU A 30 21.51 -0.38 31.61
CA GLU A 30 22.40 0.16 30.57
C GLU A 30 22.98 -0.96 29.68
N HIS A 31 23.28 -2.13 30.27
CA HIS A 31 23.76 -3.26 29.50
C HIS A 31 22.68 -3.83 28.60
N LYS A 32 21.41 -3.89 29.06
CA LYS A 32 20.28 -4.35 28.23
C LYS A 32 20.14 -3.46 26.99
N PHE A 33 20.17 -2.14 27.19
CA PHE A 33 20.14 -1.16 26.10
C PHE A 33 21.31 -1.38 25.12
N ARG A 34 22.53 -1.56 25.64
CA ARG A 34 23.73 -1.72 24.84
C ARG A 34 23.74 -3.04 24.05
N ILE A 35 23.20 -4.14 24.60
CA ILE A 35 23.05 -5.41 23.90
C ILE A 35 22.16 -5.23 22.68
N VAL A 36 21.00 -4.60 22.84
CA VAL A 36 20.07 -4.30 21.73
C VAL A 36 20.78 -3.45 20.67
N GLU A 37 21.49 -2.40 21.08
CA GLU A 37 22.22 -1.54 20.17
C GLU A 37 23.32 -2.29 19.38
N LEU A 38 24.11 -3.15 20.04
CA LEU A 38 25.15 -3.93 19.41
C LEU A 38 24.59 -4.95 18.40
N LEU A 39 23.44 -5.54 18.68
CA LEU A 39 22.74 -6.42 17.73
C LEU A 39 22.23 -5.65 16.51
N GLN A 40 21.66 -4.47 16.73
CA GLN A 40 21.20 -3.60 15.64
C GLN A 40 22.36 -3.13 14.75
N MET A 41 23.51 -2.80 15.34
CA MET A 41 24.73 -2.43 14.59
C MET A 41 25.26 -3.58 13.71
N GLN A 42 24.91 -4.82 14.02
CA GLN A 42 25.25 -6.01 13.24
C GLN A 42 24.19 -6.34 12.16
N GLY A 43 23.14 -5.51 12.04
CA GLY A 43 22.06 -5.69 11.06
C GLY A 43 20.94 -6.63 11.50
N PHE A 44 20.90 -7.06 12.78
CA PHE A 44 19.78 -7.84 13.29
C PHE A 44 18.59 -6.95 13.63
N THR A 45 17.41 -7.48 13.37
CA THR A 45 16.15 -6.89 13.86
C THR A 45 15.84 -7.46 15.22
N CYS A 46 15.81 -6.62 16.25
CA CYS A 46 15.67 -7.01 17.65
C CYS A 46 14.26 -6.75 18.15
N GLY A 47 13.62 -7.78 18.69
CA GLY A 47 12.47 -7.66 19.57
C GLY A 47 12.93 -7.77 21.03
N MET A 48 12.37 -6.97 21.92
CA MET A 48 12.64 -7.01 23.34
C MET A 48 11.36 -7.12 24.14
N THR A 49 11.36 -7.98 25.15
CA THR A 49 10.28 -8.07 26.14
C THR A 49 10.76 -7.51 27.48
N GLY A 50 9.89 -6.82 28.20
CA GLY A 50 10.19 -6.27 29.51
C GLY A 50 8.93 -5.97 30.31
N ASP A 51 9.09 -5.91 31.62
CA ASP A 51 8.01 -5.68 32.59
C ASP A 51 8.25 -4.44 33.48
N GLY A 52 9.50 -4.02 33.62
CA GLY A 52 9.91 -3.01 34.58
C GLY A 52 10.32 -1.66 33.98
N VAL A 53 10.40 -0.66 34.85
CA VAL A 53 10.91 0.67 34.51
C VAL A 53 12.34 0.59 33.96
N ASN A 54 13.14 -0.35 34.46
CA ASN A 54 14.53 -0.56 34.06
C ASN A 54 14.67 -1.05 32.61
N ASP A 55 13.60 -1.62 32.05
CA ASP A 55 13.59 -2.15 30.69
C ASP A 55 13.12 -1.09 29.66
N ALA A 56 12.47 -0.03 30.11
CA ALA A 56 11.90 0.99 29.24
C ALA A 56 12.90 1.60 28.22
N PRO A 57 14.16 1.91 28.58
CA PRO A 57 15.14 2.41 27.61
C PRO A 57 15.47 1.39 26.52
N ALA A 58 15.61 0.11 26.88
CA ALA A 58 15.93 -0.95 25.94
C ALA A 58 14.71 -1.37 25.09
N LEU A 59 13.49 -1.35 25.65
CA LEU A 59 12.24 -1.52 24.92
C LEU A 59 12.10 -0.46 23.83
N LYS A 60 12.33 0.81 24.17
CA LYS A 60 12.25 1.93 23.21
C LYS A 60 13.35 1.89 22.15
N LYS A 61 14.51 1.31 22.44
CA LYS A 61 15.62 1.17 21.49
C LYS A 61 15.41 0.02 20.51
N SER A 62 14.70 -1.05 20.92
CA SER A 62 14.41 -2.19 20.05
C SER A 62 13.52 -1.79 18.88
N GLN A 63 13.55 -2.57 17.80
CA GLN A 63 12.61 -2.35 16.68
C GLN A 63 11.19 -2.77 17.03
N ILE A 64 11.03 -3.68 17.99
CA ILE A 64 9.74 -4.12 18.50
C ILE A 64 9.87 -4.27 20.01
N GLY A 65 9.35 -3.31 20.78
CA GLY A 65 9.24 -3.37 22.23
C GLY A 65 7.92 -4.02 22.64
N ILE A 66 7.98 -5.03 23.51
CA ILE A 66 6.81 -5.77 23.98
C ILE A 66 6.74 -5.68 25.49
N ALA A 67 5.73 -5.02 26.03
CA ALA A 67 5.43 -5.03 27.46
C ALA A 67 4.58 -6.28 27.79
N VAL A 68 5.00 -7.05 28.77
CA VAL A 68 4.24 -8.24 29.22
C VAL A 68 3.05 -7.83 30.08
N GLU A 69 2.14 -8.76 30.33
CA GLU A 69 1.04 -8.55 31.28
C GLU A 69 1.58 -8.17 32.67
N GLY A 70 0.93 -7.19 33.30
CA GLY A 70 1.37 -6.66 34.59
C GLY A 70 2.58 -5.74 34.55
N ALA A 71 3.09 -5.39 33.35
CA ALA A 71 4.18 -4.45 33.20
C ALA A 71 3.83 -3.08 33.77
N THR A 72 4.86 -2.38 34.27
CA THR A 72 4.73 -1.00 34.77
C THR A 72 4.30 -0.03 33.68
N ASP A 73 3.68 1.09 34.07
CA ASP A 73 3.23 2.13 33.12
C ASP A 73 4.39 2.69 32.28
N ALA A 74 5.59 2.77 32.85
CA ALA A 74 6.78 3.19 32.12
C ALA A 74 7.19 2.20 31.04
N ALA A 75 7.14 0.89 31.32
CA ALA A 75 7.42 -0.15 30.33
C ALA A 75 6.32 -0.16 29.22
N ARG A 76 5.05 -0.01 29.61
CA ARG A 76 3.92 0.09 28.67
C ARG A 76 4.02 1.30 27.75
N ALA A 77 4.44 2.45 28.28
CA ALA A 77 4.62 3.67 27.50
C ALA A 77 5.82 3.58 26.53
N ALA A 78 6.80 2.75 26.82
CA ALA A 78 7.99 2.54 26.01
C ALA A 78 7.83 1.43 24.96
N ALA A 79 6.83 0.55 25.11
CA ALA A 79 6.58 -0.59 24.25
C ALA A 79 5.67 -0.27 23.07
N ASP A 80 5.88 -0.96 21.95
CA ASP A 80 5.02 -0.88 20.76
C ASP A 80 3.81 -1.83 20.90
N ILE A 81 3.97 -2.91 21.63
CA ILE A 81 2.94 -3.93 21.86
C ILE A 81 2.80 -4.17 23.37
N VAL A 82 1.56 -4.23 23.85
CA VAL A 82 1.25 -4.58 25.24
C VAL A 82 0.47 -5.88 25.27
N LEU A 83 1.00 -6.90 25.94
CA LEU A 83 0.31 -8.17 26.11
C LEU A 83 -0.76 -8.05 27.21
N THR A 84 -1.96 -8.52 26.93
CA THR A 84 -3.09 -8.52 27.87
C THR A 84 -3.34 -9.88 28.51
N ALA A 85 -2.65 -10.92 28.04
CA ALA A 85 -2.74 -12.27 28.58
C ALA A 85 -1.38 -12.73 29.12
N PRO A 86 -1.38 -13.59 30.15
CA PRO A 86 -0.17 -14.09 30.76
C PRO A 86 0.61 -15.02 29.83
N GLY A 87 1.93 -14.94 29.93
CA GLY A 87 2.85 -15.82 29.22
C GLY A 87 3.36 -15.30 27.89
N LEU A 88 4.53 -15.79 27.51
CA LEU A 88 5.21 -15.39 26.27
C LEU A 88 4.67 -16.13 25.03
N GLY A 89 3.83 -17.15 25.19
CA GLY A 89 3.20 -17.89 24.09
C GLY A 89 2.36 -16.99 23.16
N VAL A 90 1.74 -15.94 23.72
CA VAL A 90 0.95 -14.97 22.98
C VAL A 90 1.79 -14.24 21.91
N ILE A 91 3.10 -14.13 22.11
CA ILE A 91 4.01 -13.50 21.11
C ILE A 91 4.07 -14.34 19.83
N ILE A 92 4.02 -15.68 19.96
CA ILE A 92 4.02 -16.58 18.79
C ILE A 92 2.76 -16.33 17.96
N ASP A 93 1.60 -16.25 18.61
CA ASP A 93 0.32 -15.96 17.93
C ASP A 93 0.32 -14.57 17.30
N ALA A 94 0.91 -13.58 17.97
CA ALA A 94 1.09 -12.23 17.43
C ALA A 94 1.98 -12.25 16.18
N ILE A 95 3.09 -12.99 16.17
CA ILE A 95 3.98 -13.13 15.01
C ILE A 95 3.24 -13.79 13.83
N ILE A 96 2.50 -14.88 14.10
CA ILE A 96 1.73 -15.59 13.08
C ILE A 96 0.69 -14.66 12.48
N THR A 97 -0.07 -13.94 13.32
CA THR A 97 -1.08 -12.98 12.90
C THR A 97 -0.47 -11.83 12.09
N ALA A 98 0.66 -11.27 12.54
CA ALA A 98 1.37 -10.22 11.82
C ALA A 98 1.83 -10.69 10.43
N ARG A 99 2.33 -11.93 10.31
CA ARG A 99 2.71 -12.52 9.01
C ARG A 99 1.50 -12.70 8.07
N MET A 100 0.35 -13.08 8.59
CA MET A 100 -0.89 -13.15 7.80
C MET A 100 -1.33 -11.78 7.32
N ILE A 101 -1.31 -10.77 8.21
CA ILE A 101 -1.64 -9.38 7.85
C ILE A 101 -0.68 -8.87 6.78
N PHE A 102 0.62 -9.09 6.94
CA PHE A 102 1.63 -8.67 5.98
C PHE A 102 1.41 -9.29 4.59
N ALA A 103 1.07 -10.56 4.53
CA ALA A 103 0.76 -11.23 3.27
C ALA A 103 -0.51 -10.67 2.61
N ARG A 104 -1.55 -10.36 3.39
CA ARG A 104 -2.77 -9.67 2.88
C ARG A 104 -2.45 -8.28 2.33
N VAL A 105 -1.67 -7.50 3.07
CA VAL A 105 -1.24 -6.15 2.63
C VAL A 105 -0.44 -6.23 1.33
N ARG A 106 0.45 -7.22 1.19
CA ARG A 106 1.19 -7.45 -0.05
C ARG A 106 0.26 -7.73 -1.23
N ASN A 107 -0.71 -8.62 -1.06
CA ASN A 107 -1.69 -8.94 -2.11
C ASN A 107 -2.54 -7.72 -2.47
N TYR A 108 -2.97 -6.95 -1.48
CA TYR A 108 -3.69 -5.69 -1.65
C TYR A 108 -2.89 -4.69 -2.49
N VAL A 109 -1.62 -4.47 -2.17
CA VAL A 109 -0.75 -3.53 -2.88
C VAL A 109 -0.55 -3.96 -4.34
N ILE A 110 -0.31 -5.25 -4.59
CA ILE A 110 -0.18 -5.79 -5.95
C ILE A 110 -1.44 -5.52 -6.76
N TYR A 111 -2.60 -5.86 -6.20
CA TYR A 111 -3.89 -5.65 -6.87
C TYR A 111 -4.15 -4.16 -7.15
N ARG A 112 -3.88 -3.29 -6.16
CA ARG A 112 -4.08 -1.84 -6.31
C ARG A 112 -3.22 -1.25 -7.43
N ILE A 113 -1.95 -1.62 -7.48
CA ILE A 113 -1.04 -1.18 -8.55
C ILE A 113 -1.53 -1.70 -9.91
N ALA A 114 -1.92 -2.98 -10.01
CA ALA A 114 -2.42 -3.57 -11.25
C ALA A 114 -3.66 -2.84 -11.77
N CYS A 115 -4.67 -2.59 -10.93
CA CYS A 115 -5.88 -1.85 -11.30
C CYS A 115 -5.58 -0.41 -11.72
N THR A 116 -4.68 0.27 -11.01
CA THR A 116 -4.31 1.65 -11.36
C THR A 116 -3.60 1.70 -12.71
N LEU A 117 -2.65 0.81 -12.97
CA LEU A 117 -1.97 0.70 -14.26
C LEU A 117 -2.95 0.39 -15.39
N GLN A 118 -3.87 -0.56 -15.18
CA GLN A 118 -4.92 -0.88 -16.15
C GLN A 118 -5.74 0.36 -16.53
N LEU A 119 -6.24 1.12 -15.55
CA LEU A 119 -7.04 2.31 -15.80
C LEU A 119 -6.25 3.38 -16.55
N VAL A 120 -5.04 3.69 -16.10
CA VAL A 120 -4.19 4.72 -16.72
C VAL A 120 -3.88 4.36 -18.17
N PHE A 121 -3.45 3.11 -18.44
CA PHE A 121 -3.14 2.68 -19.80
C PHE A 121 -4.40 2.57 -20.68
N PHE A 122 -5.53 2.15 -20.12
CA PHE A 122 -6.79 2.10 -20.85
C PHE A 122 -7.20 3.50 -21.34
N PHE A 123 -7.15 4.50 -20.46
CA PHE A 123 -7.46 5.89 -20.86
C PHE A 123 -6.44 6.43 -21.84
N PHE A 124 -5.15 6.21 -21.60
CA PHE A 124 -4.09 6.69 -22.49
C PHE A 124 -4.23 6.09 -23.89
N LEU A 125 -4.39 4.77 -23.99
CA LEU A 125 -4.59 4.11 -25.27
C LEU A 125 -5.94 4.45 -25.92
N GLY A 126 -6.99 4.59 -25.13
CA GLY A 126 -8.29 5.05 -25.60
C GLY A 126 -8.19 6.41 -26.30
N CYS A 127 -7.51 7.37 -25.68
CA CYS A 127 -7.28 8.69 -26.28
C CYS A 127 -6.41 8.64 -27.55
N LEU A 128 -5.51 7.66 -27.67
CA LEU A 128 -4.63 7.52 -28.84
C LEU A 128 -5.32 6.77 -30.02
N ILE A 129 -6.09 5.74 -29.71
CA ILE A 129 -6.68 4.84 -30.72
C ILE A 129 -7.99 5.41 -31.25
N PHE A 130 -8.83 5.95 -30.37
CA PHE A 130 -10.10 6.54 -30.75
C PHE A 130 -9.91 7.99 -31.17
N TYR A 131 -9.52 8.17 -32.44
CA TYR A 131 -9.42 9.51 -33.03
C TYR A 131 -10.83 10.11 -33.17
N PRO A 132 -11.02 11.42 -32.88
CA PRO A 132 -12.33 12.03 -32.79
C PRO A 132 -13.16 12.02 -34.08
N SER A 133 -12.59 11.65 -35.22
CA SER A 133 -13.26 11.62 -36.52
C SER A 133 -14.27 10.48 -36.74
N GLN A 134 -14.35 9.50 -35.84
CA GLN A 134 -15.22 8.32 -36.05
C GLN A 134 -16.51 8.32 -35.23
N TYR A 135 -16.66 9.23 -34.28
CA TYR A 135 -17.90 9.32 -33.49
C TYR A 135 -18.68 10.59 -33.89
N TYR A 136 -19.36 10.51 -35.05
CA TYR A 136 -20.41 11.45 -35.37
C TYR A 136 -21.63 11.13 -34.50
N CYS A 137 -21.98 11.98 -33.55
CA CYS A 137 -23.36 12.04 -33.12
C CYS A 137 -24.15 12.57 -34.32
N THR A 138 -24.80 11.70 -35.09
CA THR A 138 -25.86 12.07 -36.01
C THR A 138 -26.99 12.62 -35.17
N LYS A 139 -27.11 13.94 -35.16
CA LYS A 139 -28.30 14.58 -34.65
C LYS A 139 -29.35 14.38 -35.77
N ASP A 140 -30.08 13.25 -35.65
CA ASP A 140 -31.28 13.06 -36.48
C ASP A 140 -32.27 14.15 -36.07
N SER A 141 -32.37 15.17 -36.94
CA SER A 141 -33.43 16.13 -36.93
C SER A 141 -34.72 15.38 -37.21
N GLU A 142 -35.57 15.40 -36.29
CA GLU A 142 -37.02 15.34 -36.34
C GLU A 142 -37.66 14.45 -35.26
N SER A 143 -38.51 15.14 -34.56
CA SER A 143 -39.67 14.72 -33.78
C SER A 143 -39.51 14.65 -32.26
N ASP A 144 -40.12 15.67 -31.69
CA ASP A 144 -40.79 15.75 -30.40
C ASP A 144 -41.09 14.42 -29.72
N SER A 145 -40.42 14.16 -28.61
CA SER A 145 -41.11 13.66 -27.40
C SER A 145 -40.14 13.64 -26.21
N ILE A 146 -40.52 14.34 -25.18
CA ILE A 146 -39.92 14.44 -23.87
C ILE A 146 -39.94 13.05 -23.20
N SER A 147 -38.79 12.44 -23.01
CA SER A 147 -38.60 11.46 -21.94
C SER A 147 -37.18 11.59 -21.42
N GLY A 148 -37.08 12.17 -20.22
CA GLY A 148 -35.81 12.38 -19.54
C GLY A 148 -35.15 11.06 -19.16
N SER A 149 -33.99 10.81 -19.74
CA SER A 149 -33.03 9.86 -19.22
C SER A 149 -31.69 10.58 -19.09
N ALA A 150 -31.11 10.49 -17.92
CA ALA A 150 -29.91 11.18 -17.43
C ALA A 150 -28.62 10.79 -18.16
N PHE A 151 -28.60 10.86 -19.49
CA PHE A 151 -27.46 10.46 -20.32
C PHE A 151 -27.01 11.55 -21.30
N ASP A 152 -27.61 12.77 -21.27
CA ASP A 152 -27.41 13.81 -22.29
C ASP A 152 -26.49 14.95 -21.87
N ASP A 153 -25.53 14.72 -20.95
CA ASP A 153 -24.62 15.80 -20.54
C ASP A 153 -23.25 15.73 -21.23
N CYS A 154 -23.27 15.58 -22.56
CA CYS A 154 -22.13 15.94 -23.43
C CYS A 154 -22.29 17.31 -24.08
N SER A 155 -23.24 18.15 -23.63
CA SER A 155 -23.54 19.48 -24.20
C SER A 155 -22.82 20.59 -23.44
N GLY A 156 -21.52 20.68 -23.61
CA GLY A 156 -20.78 21.91 -23.37
C GLY A 156 -20.72 22.74 -24.63
N THR A 157 -21.85 23.15 -25.20
CA THR A 157 -21.91 24.18 -26.25
C THR A 157 -22.18 25.49 -25.57
N GLU A 158 -21.14 26.28 -25.29
CA GLU A 158 -21.32 27.71 -25.16
C GLU A 158 -21.54 28.24 -26.58
N ASP A 159 -22.76 28.75 -26.81
CA ASP A 159 -23.19 29.40 -28.05
C ASP A 159 -22.39 30.69 -28.21
N TYR A 160 -21.38 30.68 -29.10
CA TYR A 160 -20.88 31.89 -29.69
C TYR A 160 -21.73 32.19 -30.93
N GLU A 161 -22.76 32.99 -30.77
CA GLU A 161 -23.40 33.71 -31.88
C GLU A 161 -22.40 34.69 -32.48
N SER A 162 -21.73 34.29 -33.56
CA SER A 162 -21.09 35.26 -34.45
C SER A 162 -22.03 35.54 -35.62
N SER A 163 -22.73 36.62 -35.50
CA SER A 163 -23.47 37.26 -36.60
C SER A 163 -22.48 37.89 -37.59
N ASP A 164 -21.91 37.10 -38.48
CA ASP A 164 -21.35 37.64 -39.72
C ASP A 164 -21.44 36.61 -40.85
N SER A 165 -22.38 36.89 -41.76
CA SER A 165 -22.84 36.04 -42.86
C SER A 165 -22.03 36.25 -44.14
N SER A 166 -20.68 36.21 -44.09
CA SER A 166 -19.92 36.55 -45.31
C SER A 166 -18.84 35.57 -45.75
N TYR A 167 -18.64 34.39 -45.11
CA TYR A 167 -17.71 33.39 -45.60
C TYR A 167 -18.28 31.98 -45.53
N PRO A 168 -18.42 31.26 -46.67
CA PRO A 168 -18.87 29.87 -46.70
C PRO A 168 -17.71 28.91 -46.46
N TYR A 169 -16.94 29.11 -45.42
CA TYR A 169 -16.04 28.08 -44.93
C TYR A 169 -16.64 27.46 -43.66
N TYR A 170 -17.38 26.40 -43.91
CA TYR A 170 -17.81 25.48 -42.88
C TYR A 170 -16.56 24.87 -42.23
N TYR A 171 -16.08 25.46 -41.15
CA TYR A 171 -15.22 24.76 -40.22
C TYR A 171 -16.11 23.81 -39.42
N PRO A 172 -16.03 22.49 -39.64
CA PRO A 172 -16.62 21.58 -38.68
C PRO A 172 -15.85 21.80 -37.37
N SER A 173 -16.49 22.45 -36.42
CA SER A 173 -15.96 22.64 -35.08
C SER A 173 -15.67 21.24 -34.53
N ALA A 174 -14.40 20.84 -34.60
CA ALA A 174 -13.89 19.60 -34.07
C ALA A 174 -13.95 19.65 -32.55
N LYS A 175 -15.14 19.47 -31.98
CA LYS A 175 -15.36 19.33 -30.55
C LYS A 175 -15.94 17.96 -30.23
N TYR A 176 -15.27 16.91 -30.70
CA TYR A 176 -15.60 15.56 -30.24
C TYR A 176 -14.37 14.93 -29.61
N SER A 177 -14.14 15.27 -28.34
CA SER A 177 -13.25 14.54 -27.49
C SER A 177 -13.97 13.27 -27.06
N PHE A 178 -13.23 12.15 -26.98
CA PHE A 178 -13.71 10.91 -26.38
C PHE A 178 -14.15 11.18 -24.94
N CYS A 179 -15.44 11.30 -24.72
CA CYS A 179 -16.04 11.54 -23.41
C CYS A 179 -16.51 10.21 -22.85
N ILE A 180 -15.73 9.66 -21.91
CA ILE A 180 -16.26 8.59 -21.06
C ILE A 180 -17.19 9.24 -20.05
N PRO A 181 -18.45 8.76 -19.89
CA PRO A 181 -19.36 9.32 -18.90
C PRO A 181 -18.71 9.22 -17.51
N VAL A 182 -18.58 10.37 -16.84
CA VAL A 182 -17.96 10.47 -15.51
C VAL A 182 -18.60 9.49 -14.53
N LEU A 183 -19.92 9.28 -14.62
CA LEU A 183 -20.65 8.31 -13.81
C LEU A 183 -20.13 6.88 -14.00
N GLY A 184 -19.78 6.48 -15.22
CA GLY A 184 -19.20 5.16 -15.50
C GLY A 184 -17.85 4.97 -14.81
N ILE A 185 -16.98 5.98 -14.84
CA ILE A 185 -15.69 5.96 -14.16
C ILE A 185 -15.86 5.82 -12.65
N VAL A 186 -16.79 6.59 -12.07
CA VAL A 186 -17.09 6.55 -10.63
C VAL A 186 -17.60 5.17 -10.23
N ILE A 187 -18.50 4.56 -10.99
CA ILE A 187 -19.01 3.21 -10.71
C ILE A 187 -17.89 2.18 -10.78
N ILE A 188 -17.02 2.23 -11.80
CA ILE A 188 -15.89 1.30 -11.93
C ILE A 188 -14.94 1.44 -10.73
N THR A 189 -14.62 2.65 -10.29
CA THR A 189 -13.75 2.86 -9.13
C THR A 189 -14.38 2.35 -7.84
N ILE A 190 -15.67 2.58 -7.61
CA ILE A 190 -16.39 2.06 -6.45
C ILE A 190 -16.42 0.52 -6.45
N LEU A 191 -16.66 -0.10 -7.59
CA LEU A 191 -16.65 -1.57 -7.71
C LEU A 191 -15.26 -2.15 -7.46
N ASN A 192 -14.21 -1.52 -7.98
CA ASN A 192 -12.83 -1.92 -7.71
C ASN A 192 -12.48 -1.80 -6.21
N ASP A 193 -12.87 -0.71 -5.56
CA ASP A 193 -12.66 -0.52 -4.13
C ASP A 193 -13.49 -1.53 -3.29
N GLY A 194 -14.70 -1.87 -3.73
CA GLY A 194 -15.50 -2.94 -3.14
C GLY A 194 -14.82 -4.31 -3.22
N CYS A 195 -14.22 -4.66 -4.35
CA CYS A 195 -13.43 -5.89 -4.48
C CYS A 195 -12.22 -5.92 -3.54
N MET A 196 -11.61 -4.77 -3.25
CA MET A 196 -10.48 -4.71 -2.32
C MET A 196 -10.87 -5.03 -0.87
N LEU A 197 -12.09 -4.68 -0.45
CA LEU A 197 -12.56 -5.02 0.89
C LEU A 197 -12.63 -6.54 1.12
N THR A 198 -12.85 -7.32 0.08
CA THR A 198 -12.87 -8.79 0.19
C THR A 198 -11.48 -9.38 0.46
N ILE A 199 -10.42 -8.77 -0.09
CA ILE A 199 -9.02 -9.20 0.11
C ILE A 199 -8.61 -9.11 1.58
N ALA A 200 -9.16 -8.15 2.34
CA ALA A 200 -8.89 -8.01 3.77
C ALA A 200 -9.37 -9.22 4.60
N ARG A 201 -10.38 -9.96 4.11
CA ARG A 201 -10.94 -11.15 4.75
C ARG A 201 -10.42 -12.47 4.15
N ASP A 202 -9.51 -12.40 3.19
CA ASP A 202 -8.97 -13.58 2.54
C ASP A 202 -8.18 -14.46 3.51
N HIS A 203 -8.30 -15.78 3.33
CA HIS A 203 -7.58 -16.76 4.13
C HIS A 203 -6.19 -16.94 3.56
N VAL A 204 -5.19 -16.38 4.23
CA VAL A 204 -3.79 -16.45 3.83
C VAL A 204 -3.01 -17.33 4.76
N ILE A 205 -2.21 -18.25 4.20
CA ILE A 205 -1.29 -19.09 4.97
C ILE A 205 -0.07 -18.25 5.39
N PRO A 206 0.26 -18.19 6.69
CA PRO A 206 1.42 -17.43 7.18
C PRO A 206 2.73 -18.00 6.61
N ALA A 207 3.62 -17.13 6.20
CA ALA A 207 4.94 -17.54 5.75
C ALA A 207 5.77 -18.16 6.90
N LYS A 208 6.47 -19.26 6.63
CA LYS A 208 7.33 -19.93 7.63
C LYS A 208 8.56 -19.11 8.00
N ALA A 209 9.05 -18.28 7.08
CA ALA A 209 10.22 -17.42 7.28
C ALA A 209 9.85 -15.94 7.15
N PRO A 210 10.63 -15.02 7.74
CA PRO A 210 10.49 -13.60 7.52
C PRO A 210 10.59 -13.25 6.02
N GLN A 211 9.64 -12.49 5.52
CA GLN A 211 9.64 -12.03 4.13
C GLN A 211 10.00 -10.55 4.07
N SER A 212 10.95 -10.21 3.22
CA SER A 212 11.23 -8.83 2.85
C SER A 212 10.41 -8.44 1.60
N TRP A 213 10.13 -7.15 1.45
CA TRP A 213 9.50 -6.63 0.25
C TRP A 213 10.53 -6.48 -0.86
N ASP A 214 10.45 -7.36 -1.86
CA ASP A 214 11.15 -7.16 -3.12
C ASP A 214 10.28 -6.34 -4.07
N LEU A 215 10.57 -5.04 -4.15
CA LEU A 215 9.82 -4.09 -4.97
C LEU A 215 9.90 -4.42 -6.46
N ASN A 216 10.98 -5.06 -6.92
CA ASN A 216 11.12 -5.44 -8.32
C ASN A 216 10.16 -6.57 -8.68
N GLN A 217 10.12 -7.61 -7.84
CA GLN A 217 9.19 -8.73 -8.01
C GLN A 217 7.74 -8.24 -7.96
N LEU A 218 7.42 -7.36 -7.00
CA LEU A 218 6.08 -6.79 -6.83
C LEU A 218 5.65 -6.01 -8.07
N ARG A 219 6.54 -5.17 -8.64
CA ARG A 219 6.26 -4.41 -9.87
C ARG A 219 6.01 -5.32 -11.08
N VAL A 220 6.84 -6.34 -11.27
CA VAL A 220 6.68 -7.29 -12.38
C VAL A 220 5.33 -8.00 -12.30
N VAL A 221 4.99 -8.56 -11.14
CA VAL A 221 3.71 -9.26 -10.93
C VAL A 221 2.52 -8.32 -11.15
N ALA A 222 2.56 -7.11 -10.59
CA ALA A 222 1.49 -6.13 -10.76
C ALA A 222 1.32 -5.68 -12.21
N THR A 223 2.43 -5.52 -12.96
CA THR A 223 2.37 -5.17 -14.39
C THR A 223 1.75 -6.29 -15.22
N VAL A 224 2.16 -7.54 -15.00
CA VAL A 224 1.59 -8.70 -15.72
C VAL A 224 0.09 -8.80 -15.43
N LEU A 225 -0.31 -8.69 -14.16
CA LEU A 225 -1.72 -8.73 -13.76
C LEU A 225 -2.53 -7.55 -14.32
N GLY A 226 -1.93 -6.40 -14.52
CA GLY A 226 -2.59 -5.21 -15.09
C GLY A 226 -2.76 -5.29 -16.61
N VAL A 227 -1.81 -5.92 -17.32
CA VAL A 227 -1.83 -6.02 -18.79
C VAL A 227 -2.94 -6.96 -19.29
N VAL A 228 -3.19 -8.06 -18.61
CA VAL A 228 -4.22 -9.04 -19.01
C VAL A 228 -5.62 -8.40 -19.09
N PRO A 229 -6.15 -7.74 -18.06
CA PRO A 229 -7.46 -7.09 -18.15
C PRO A 229 -7.45 -5.86 -19.06
N LEU A 230 -6.30 -5.18 -19.24
CA LEU A 230 -6.15 -4.11 -20.21
C LEU A 230 -6.41 -4.62 -21.64
N ILE A 231 -5.78 -5.70 -22.05
CA ILE A 231 -5.99 -6.32 -23.37
C ILE A 231 -7.44 -6.77 -23.52
N SER A 232 -8.00 -7.40 -22.49
CA SER A 232 -9.41 -7.83 -22.51
C SER A 232 -10.37 -6.65 -22.65
N SER A 233 -10.08 -5.50 -22.05
CA SER A 233 -10.89 -4.29 -22.16
C SER A 233 -10.80 -3.67 -23.55
N LEU A 234 -9.60 -3.65 -24.15
CA LEU A 234 -9.37 -3.09 -25.49
C LEU A 234 -9.99 -3.95 -26.61
N VAL A 235 -10.03 -5.29 -26.44
CA VAL A 235 -10.65 -6.20 -27.43
C VAL A 235 -12.18 -6.07 -27.42
N ARG A 236 -12.77 -5.61 -26.32
CA ARG A 236 -14.23 -5.43 -26.20
C ARG A 236 -14.74 -4.03 -26.62
N CYS A 237 -13.85 -3.07 -26.75
CA CYS A 237 -14.14 -1.74 -27.30
C CYS A 237 -14.07 -1.74 -28.83
#